data_adce449e3566382ffb59feaf46a4beea
#
_entry.id   adce449e3566382ffb59feaf46a4beea
#
_cell.length_a   1.000
_cell.length_b   1.000
_cell.length_c   1.000
_cell.angle_alpha   90.00
_cell.angle_beta   90.00
_cell.angle_gamma   90.00
#
_symmetry.space_group_name_H-M   'P 1'
#
loop_
_entity.id
_entity.type
_entity.pdbx_description
1 polymer ?
#
loop_
_entity_poly.entity_id
_entity_poly.type
_entity_poly.pdbx_seq_one_letter_code
_entity_poly.pdbx_strand_id
1 'polypeptide(L)'
;MPIGYIITILIIGVCTFTALIRVTRFGILAFYLTMVINEIPHLAALLLVFSTVLALSEGDLHGLLGSVLLIVAGLEFVGLLELTRRATRARSVVASTAADHGVQISNDAAQSWIRPLVFPVPLRPGAVKRIGRLPYGDHPRQRLDVYRHRNGDLFGPILVYFHGDGYSSGSNRNEGRVLLHRLAVQGWTCISATYRLRPDAGFTDHLDEARTVLRWARDNSEIHGGDVTRIVMAGSSAGAHMTALTALAPPNSAEAVPRIAAAVCLYPWIGRYFGRGEDESQPSTPLALDPSTAPPIFIAHGDHDSWVPVEEARALYDHIRTGSPNTTWYVELPGAQHAFDALFSWRNAAVVEGIVAFLRPIGEGTELTDSYR
;
A
#
# COMPACT_ATOMS: atom_id res chain seq x y z
N MET A 1 -11.66 -40.33 10.85
CA MET A 1 -10.63 -39.60 10.08
C MET A 1 -10.88 -38.11 10.23
N PRO A 2 -9.91 -37.32 10.61
CA PRO A 2 -10.05 -35.88 10.86
C PRO A 2 -10.12 -35.07 9.56
N ILE A 3 -11.21 -35.20 8.81
CA ILE A 3 -11.36 -34.57 7.48
C ILE A 3 -11.14 -33.05 7.58
N GLY A 4 -11.72 -32.40 8.60
CA GLY A 4 -11.55 -30.96 8.81
C GLY A 4 -10.11 -30.57 9.06
N TYR A 5 -9.37 -31.34 9.84
CA TYR A 5 -7.95 -31.12 10.10
C TYR A 5 -7.09 -31.30 8.84
N ILE A 6 -7.37 -32.35 8.05
CA ILE A 6 -6.67 -32.58 6.76
C ILE A 6 -6.89 -31.41 5.82
N ILE A 7 -8.13 -30.89 5.70
CA ILE A 7 -8.41 -29.72 4.87
C ILE A 7 -7.66 -28.50 5.37
N THR A 8 -7.59 -28.27 6.69
CA THR A 8 -6.85 -27.16 7.28
C THR A 8 -5.36 -27.24 6.93
N ILE A 9 -4.71 -28.40 7.11
CA ILE A 9 -3.32 -28.62 6.72
C ILE A 9 -3.14 -28.37 5.23
N LEU A 10 -3.96 -28.92 4.36
CA LEU A 10 -3.82 -28.75 2.92
C LEU A 10 -3.89 -27.26 2.51
N ILE A 11 -4.85 -26.52 3.04
CA ILE A 11 -5.01 -25.09 2.71
C ILE A 11 -3.82 -24.29 3.23
N ILE A 12 -3.48 -24.42 4.52
CA ILE A 12 -2.36 -23.70 5.13
C ILE A 12 -1.05 -24.08 4.44
N GLY A 13 -0.83 -25.37 4.16
CA GLY A 13 0.37 -25.87 3.53
C GLY A 13 0.57 -25.32 2.12
N VAL A 14 -0.46 -25.36 1.27
CA VAL A 14 -0.39 -24.81 -0.09
C VAL A 14 -0.12 -23.32 -0.05
N CYS A 15 -0.83 -22.57 0.79
CA CYS A 15 -0.64 -21.11 0.92
C CYS A 15 0.77 -20.77 1.48
N THR A 16 1.22 -21.48 2.53
CA THR A 16 2.55 -21.27 3.14
C THR A 16 3.66 -21.60 2.16
N PHE A 17 3.60 -22.75 1.51
CA PHE A 17 4.60 -23.16 0.53
C PHE A 17 4.70 -22.16 -0.61
N THR A 18 3.54 -21.75 -1.18
CA THR A 18 3.49 -20.75 -2.26
C THR A 18 4.05 -19.40 -1.81
N ALA A 19 3.81 -18.98 -0.56
CA ALA A 19 4.33 -17.73 0.00
C ALA A 19 5.84 -17.77 0.28
N LEU A 20 6.39 -18.95 0.62
CA LEU A 20 7.83 -19.13 0.88
C LEU A 20 8.67 -19.02 -0.39
N ILE A 21 8.14 -19.48 -1.52
CA ILE A 21 8.82 -19.47 -2.81
C ILE A 21 8.35 -18.29 -3.67
N ARG A 22 9.27 -17.71 -4.45
CA ARG A 22 8.90 -16.68 -5.43
C ARG A 22 8.24 -17.34 -6.64
N VAL A 23 6.91 -17.23 -6.75
CA VAL A 23 6.14 -17.80 -7.86
C VAL A 23 5.81 -16.71 -8.87
N THR A 24 6.43 -16.75 -10.03
CA THR A 24 6.18 -15.79 -11.12
C THR A 24 5.25 -16.34 -12.21
N ARG A 25 5.15 -17.68 -12.32
CA ARG A 25 4.50 -18.37 -13.46
C ARG A 25 2.97 -18.42 -13.38
N PHE A 26 2.38 -18.27 -12.19
CA PHE A 26 0.94 -18.31 -11.95
C PHE A 26 0.49 -17.05 -11.18
N GLY A 27 0.94 -15.87 -11.60
CA GLY A 27 0.88 -14.60 -10.89
C GLY A 27 -0.41 -14.34 -10.11
N ILE A 28 -1.55 -14.33 -10.79
CA ILE A 28 -2.86 -14.07 -10.14
C ILE A 28 -3.23 -15.15 -9.12
N LEU A 29 -3.03 -16.43 -9.45
CA LEU A 29 -3.36 -17.54 -8.53
C LEU A 29 -2.45 -17.50 -7.31
N ALA A 30 -1.14 -17.31 -7.51
CA ALA A 30 -0.19 -17.18 -6.42
C ALA A 30 -0.55 -15.96 -5.54
N PHE A 31 -0.95 -14.84 -6.12
CA PHE A 31 -1.41 -13.68 -5.37
C PHE A 31 -2.59 -14.02 -4.43
N TYR A 32 -3.68 -14.60 -4.94
CA TYR A 32 -4.84 -14.94 -4.11
C TYR A 32 -4.54 -15.97 -3.02
N LEU A 33 -3.66 -16.94 -3.29
CA LEU A 33 -3.25 -17.94 -2.31
C LEU A 33 -2.39 -17.35 -1.19
N THR A 34 -1.66 -16.27 -1.45
CA THR A 34 -0.61 -15.80 -0.55
C THR A 34 -0.88 -14.46 0.10
N MET A 35 -1.75 -13.60 -0.48
CA MET A 35 -1.94 -12.22 0.02
C MET A 35 -2.33 -12.16 1.51
N VAL A 36 -3.18 -13.07 1.97
CA VAL A 36 -3.64 -13.08 3.36
C VAL A 36 -2.58 -13.71 4.27
N ILE A 37 -2.10 -14.90 3.93
CA ILE A 37 -1.17 -15.65 4.79
C ILE A 37 0.18 -14.92 4.93
N ASN A 38 0.58 -14.16 3.92
CA ASN A 38 1.80 -13.36 3.93
C ASN A 38 1.74 -12.18 4.91
N GLU A 39 0.54 -11.61 5.09
CA GLU A 39 0.37 -10.44 5.94
C GLU A 39 0.02 -10.78 7.39
N ILE A 40 -0.61 -11.95 7.62
CA ILE A 40 -1.01 -12.41 8.95
C ILE A 40 -0.60 -13.87 9.23
N PRO A 41 0.67 -14.27 8.97
CA PRO A 41 1.13 -15.66 9.12
C PRO A 41 0.98 -16.18 10.55
N HIS A 42 1.09 -15.33 11.55
CA HIS A 42 0.90 -15.68 12.97
C HIS A 42 -0.54 -16.14 13.28
N LEU A 43 -1.56 -15.58 12.63
CA LEU A 43 -2.94 -16.04 12.81
C LEU A 43 -3.16 -17.41 12.15
N ALA A 44 -2.55 -17.67 11.01
CA ALA A 44 -2.54 -18.98 10.39
C ALA A 44 -1.81 -20.01 11.27
N ALA A 45 -0.69 -19.62 11.91
CA ALA A 45 0.02 -20.47 12.87
C ALA A 45 -0.84 -20.80 14.10
N LEU A 46 -1.56 -19.81 14.65
CA LEU A 46 -2.50 -20.03 15.76
C LEU A 46 -3.64 -20.98 15.35
N LEU A 47 -4.20 -20.82 14.16
CA LEU A 47 -5.24 -21.73 13.62
C LEU A 47 -4.71 -23.15 13.46
N LEU A 48 -3.49 -23.30 12.93
CA LEU A 48 -2.84 -24.60 12.77
C LEU A 48 -2.63 -25.30 14.12
N VAL A 49 -2.09 -24.58 15.11
CA VAL A 49 -1.88 -25.12 16.45
C VAL A 49 -3.20 -25.51 17.12
N PHE A 50 -4.21 -24.63 17.07
CA PHE A 50 -5.54 -24.92 17.63
C PHE A 50 -6.18 -26.15 17.00
N SER A 51 -6.15 -26.24 15.64
CA SER A 51 -6.69 -27.40 14.92
C SER A 51 -5.95 -28.70 15.26
N THR A 52 -4.62 -28.62 15.44
CA THR A 52 -3.80 -29.78 15.82
C THR A 52 -4.12 -30.26 17.23
N VAL A 53 -4.25 -29.32 18.19
CA VAL A 53 -4.61 -29.64 19.58
C VAL A 53 -6.00 -30.27 19.64
N LEU A 54 -6.95 -29.74 18.88
CA LEU A 54 -8.31 -30.30 18.81
C LEU A 54 -8.29 -31.74 18.26
N ALA A 55 -7.61 -31.97 17.13
CA ALA A 55 -7.50 -33.31 16.53
C ALA A 55 -6.78 -34.32 17.46
N LEU A 56 -5.81 -33.86 18.27
CA LEU A 56 -5.18 -34.69 19.29
C LEU A 56 -6.16 -35.03 20.43
N SER A 57 -6.94 -34.04 20.90
CA SER A 57 -7.89 -34.24 22.01
C SER A 57 -9.07 -35.16 21.62
N GLU A 58 -9.45 -35.16 20.36
CA GLU A 58 -10.46 -36.06 19.81
C GLU A 58 -9.93 -37.48 19.51
N GLY A 59 -8.63 -37.69 19.66
CA GLY A 59 -8.01 -38.98 19.41
C GLY A 59 -7.92 -39.33 17.91
N ASP A 60 -7.96 -38.36 17.03
CA ASP A 60 -7.99 -38.54 15.57
C ASP A 60 -6.62 -38.78 14.94
N LEU A 61 -5.53 -38.51 15.68
CA LEU A 61 -4.16 -38.57 15.17
C LEU A 61 -3.41 -39.85 15.62
N HIS A 62 -4.02 -41.01 15.32
CA HIS A 62 -3.42 -42.31 15.60
C HIS A 62 -2.76 -42.97 14.39
N GLY A 63 -1.80 -43.87 14.66
CA GLY A 63 -1.12 -44.66 13.64
C GLY A 63 -0.24 -43.84 12.69
N LEU A 64 0.15 -44.46 11.59
CA LEU A 64 1.06 -43.86 10.61
C LEU A 64 0.53 -42.55 10.01
N LEU A 65 -0.75 -42.51 9.67
CA LEU A 65 -1.37 -41.31 9.08
C LEU A 65 -1.32 -40.12 10.07
N GLY A 66 -1.69 -40.36 11.34
CA GLY A 66 -1.61 -39.32 12.37
C GLY A 66 -0.19 -38.79 12.56
N SER A 67 0.81 -39.67 12.56
CA SER A 67 2.23 -39.25 12.65
C SER A 67 2.65 -38.41 11.44
N VAL A 68 2.25 -38.81 10.23
CA VAL A 68 2.56 -38.03 9.01
C VAL A 68 1.91 -36.64 9.07
N LEU A 69 0.64 -36.54 9.48
CA LEU A 69 -0.07 -35.26 9.59
C LEU A 69 0.61 -34.34 10.63
N LEU A 70 1.08 -34.88 11.76
CA LEU A 70 1.83 -34.10 12.76
C LEU A 70 3.16 -33.59 12.24
N ILE A 71 3.90 -34.40 11.47
CA ILE A 71 5.15 -33.97 10.83
C ILE A 71 4.87 -32.84 9.82
N VAL A 72 3.83 -32.99 8.98
CA VAL A 72 3.44 -31.95 8.02
C VAL A 72 3.07 -30.66 8.74
N ALA A 73 2.23 -30.75 9.77
CA ALA A 73 1.86 -29.57 10.58
C ALA A 73 3.09 -28.88 11.21
N GLY A 74 4.06 -29.68 11.68
CA GLY A 74 5.32 -29.15 12.21
C GLY A 74 6.13 -28.39 11.15
N LEU A 75 6.24 -28.91 9.94
CA LEU A 75 6.92 -28.26 8.82
C LEU A 75 6.22 -26.97 8.39
N GLU A 76 4.89 -26.99 8.33
CA GLU A 76 4.08 -25.79 8.03
C GLU A 76 4.24 -24.72 9.10
N PHE A 77 4.25 -25.10 10.36
CA PHE A 77 4.48 -24.18 11.47
C PHE A 77 5.84 -23.49 11.35
N VAL A 78 6.90 -24.24 11.01
CA VAL A 78 8.23 -23.65 10.73
C VAL A 78 8.16 -22.69 9.54
N GLY A 79 7.45 -23.04 8.48
CA GLY A 79 7.21 -22.15 7.33
C GLY A 79 6.51 -20.85 7.74
N LEU A 80 5.47 -20.93 8.56
CA LEU A 80 4.74 -19.76 9.08
C LEU A 80 5.59 -18.87 10.00
N LEU A 81 6.50 -19.48 10.80
CA LEU A 81 7.48 -18.71 11.56
C LEU A 81 8.44 -17.95 10.65
N GLU A 82 8.88 -18.55 9.54
CA GLU A 82 9.71 -17.86 8.56
C GLU A 82 8.97 -16.71 7.87
N LEU A 83 7.71 -16.89 7.49
CA LEU A 83 6.88 -15.79 6.96
C LEU A 83 6.72 -14.66 7.98
N THR A 84 6.50 -15.00 9.26
CA THR A 84 6.44 -14.01 10.36
C THR A 84 7.75 -13.25 10.48
N ARG A 85 8.89 -13.96 10.45
CA ARG A 85 10.22 -13.36 10.47
C ARG A 85 10.44 -12.41 9.29
N ARG A 86 10.03 -12.78 8.07
CA ARG A 86 10.09 -11.90 6.90
C ARG A 86 9.22 -10.67 7.08
N ALA A 87 7.99 -10.83 7.59
CA ALA A 87 7.08 -9.72 7.83
C ALA A 87 7.63 -8.71 8.83
N THR A 88 8.24 -9.17 9.92
CA THR A 88 8.83 -8.31 10.95
C THR A 88 10.12 -7.63 10.50
N ARG A 89 10.87 -8.20 9.55
CA ARG A 89 12.06 -7.59 8.94
C ARG A 89 11.76 -6.32 8.15
N ALA A 90 10.53 -6.13 7.68
CA ALA A 90 10.15 -4.91 6.97
C ALA A 90 10.55 -3.64 7.76
N ARG A 91 10.45 -3.66 9.09
CA ARG A 91 10.83 -2.53 9.94
C ARG A 91 12.32 -2.18 9.82
N SER A 92 13.21 -3.17 9.89
CA SER A 92 14.65 -2.91 9.79
C SER A 92 15.03 -2.41 8.40
N VAL A 93 14.38 -2.90 7.35
CA VAL A 93 14.59 -2.42 5.98
C VAL A 93 14.15 -0.97 5.84
N VAL A 94 12.94 -0.63 6.29
CA VAL A 94 12.44 0.75 6.27
C VAL A 94 13.32 1.69 7.11
N ALA A 95 13.75 1.24 8.30
CA ALA A 95 14.62 2.04 9.16
C ALA A 95 16.02 2.26 8.54
N SER A 96 16.57 1.25 7.86
CA SER A 96 17.83 1.37 7.12
C SER A 96 17.69 2.38 5.98
N THR A 97 16.63 2.27 5.15
CA THR A 97 16.37 3.24 4.09
C THR A 97 16.26 4.67 4.64
N ALA A 98 15.54 4.87 5.74
CA ALA A 98 15.43 6.19 6.36
C ALA A 98 16.80 6.71 6.85
N ALA A 99 17.61 5.85 7.47
CA ALA A 99 18.95 6.19 7.93
C ALA A 99 19.90 6.58 6.80
N ASP A 100 19.82 5.90 5.65
CA ASP A 100 20.59 6.23 4.43
C ASP A 100 20.27 7.64 3.92
N HIS A 101 19.09 8.17 4.25
CA HIS A 101 18.67 9.54 3.97
C HIS A 101 18.79 10.48 5.19
N GLY A 102 19.52 10.09 6.23
CA GLY A 102 19.74 10.91 7.42
C GLY A 102 18.55 11.08 8.36
N VAL A 103 17.50 10.24 8.20
CA VAL A 103 16.27 10.31 8.98
C VAL A 103 16.16 9.13 9.95
N GLN A 104 15.88 9.40 11.22
CA GLN A 104 15.58 8.35 12.20
C GLN A 104 14.07 8.16 12.33
N ILE A 105 13.63 6.92 12.26
CA ILE A 105 12.25 6.53 12.56
C ILE A 105 12.13 6.36 14.08
N SER A 106 11.18 7.09 14.68
CA SER A 106 10.93 7.05 16.12
C SER A 106 10.56 5.64 16.60
N ASN A 107 11.07 5.27 17.78
CA ASN A 107 10.73 3.99 18.42
C ASN A 107 9.36 3.99 19.13
N ASP A 108 8.65 5.12 19.18
CA ASP A 108 7.30 5.22 19.77
C ASP A 108 6.25 4.36 19.05
N ALA A 109 6.64 3.75 17.95
CA ALA A 109 5.90 2.72 17.23
C ALA A 109 5.66 1.41 18.04
N ALA A 110 6.04 1.32 19.32
CA ALA A 110 5.77 0.10 20.13
C ALA A 110 4.29 -0.28 20.17
N GLN A 111 3.37 0.70 20.20
CA GLN A 111 1.93 0.44 20.11
C GLN A 111 1.48 -0.08 18.73
N SER A 112 2.22 0.22 17.65
CA SER A 112 1.90 -0.28 16.31
C SER A 112 2.21 -1.77 16.13
N TRP A 113 3.01 -2.37 17.01
CA TRP A 113 3.43 -3.78 16.92
C TRP A 113 2.42 -4.78 17.51
N ILE A 114 1.71 -4.39 18.55
CA ILE A 114 0.73 -5.27 19.21
C ILE A 114 -0.54 -5.36 18.37
N ARG A 115 -0.94 -4.26 17.75
CA ARG A 115 -2.20 -4.20 16.99
C ARG A 115 -2.26 -5.18 15.80
N PRO A 116 -1.23 -5.30 14.93
CA PRO A 116 -1.21 -6.32 13.86
C PRO A 116 -1.32 -7.74 14.39
N LEU A 117 -0.76 -8.00 15.59
CA LEU A 117 -0.80 -9.31 16.23
C LEU A 117 -2.23 -9.74 16.57
N VAL A 118 -3.06 -8.80 17.05
CA VAL A 118 -4.39 -9.12 17.60
C VAL A 118 -5.51 -8.79 16.62
N PHE A 119 -5.38 -7.70 15.87
CA PHE A 119 -6.46 -7.19 15.04
C PHE A 119 -5.95 -6.55 13.72
N PRO A 120 -5.73 -7.34 12.66
CA PRO A 120 -5.14 -6.87 11.41
C PRO A 120 -6.10 -6.07 10.51
N VAL A 121 -7.28 -5.69 11.00
CA VAL A 121 -8.24 -4.91 10.22
C VAL A 121 -7.95 -3.41 10.36
N PRO A 122 -7.81 -2.66 9.24
CA PRO A 122 -7.54 -1.23 9.26
C PRO A 122 -8.79 -0.42 9.65
N LEU A 123 -9.15 -0.43 10.94
CA LEU A 123 -10.26 0.37 11.47
C LEU A 123 -9.90 1.86 11.50
N ARG A 124 -10.90 2.68 11.23
CA ARG A 124 -10.77 4.13 11.33
C ARG A 124 -10.70 4.56 12.80
N PRO A 125 -9.64 5.28 13.21
CA PRO A 125 -9.52 5.83 14.57
C PRO A 125 -10.67 6.77 14.92
N GLY A 126 -11.05 6.83 16.19
CA GLY A 126 -12.09 7.74 16.69
C GLY A 126 -11.76 9.22 16.44
N ALA A 127 -10.47 9.57 16.46
CA ALA A 127 -9.99 10.92 16.16
C ALA A 127 -10.18 11.32 14.68
N VAL A 128 -10.41 10.37 13.76
CA VAL A 128 -10.55 10.64 12.33
C VAL A 128 -12.02 10.74 11.95
N LYS A 129 -12.42 11.86 11.34
CA LYS A 129 -13.70 12.04 10.67
C LYS A 129 -13.57 11.67 9.19
N ARG A 130 -14.56 10.98 8.64
CA ARG A 130 -14.72 10.76 7.21
C ARG A 130 -15.92 11.54 6.69
N ILE A 131 -15.71 12.28 5.60
CA ILE A 131 -16.75 12.90 4.78
C ILE A 131 -16.71 12.12 3.46
N GLY A 132 -17.78 11.36 3.19
CA GLY A 132 -17.75 10.38 2.12
C GLY A 132 -18.64 10.69 0.94
N ARG A 133 -18.30 10.11 -0.23
CA ARG A 133 -19.07 10.15 -1.47
C ARG A 133 -19.24 11.55 -2.06
N LEU A 134 -18.26 12.44 -1.84
CA LEU A 134 -18.25 13.76 -2.47
C LEU A 134 -17.99 13.60 -3.97
N PRO A 135 -18.80 14.27 -4.84
CA PRO A 135 -18.57 14.21 -6.28
C PRO A 135 -17.38 15.11 -6.68
N TYR A 136 -16.57 14.65 -7.63
CA TYR A 136 -15.60 15.50 -8.32
C TYR A 136 -15.86 15.53 -9.84
N GLY A 137 -16.92 14.87 -10.31
CA GLY A 137 -17.41 14.84 -11.67
C GLY A 137 -18.80 14.21 -11.73
N ASP A 138 -19.36 14.12 -12.95
CA ASP A 138 -20.75 13.70 -13.17
C ASP A 138 -20.95 12.19 -13.11
N HIS A 139 -19.90 11.40 -13.40
CA HIS A 139 -20.01 9.95 -13.42
C HIS A 139 -20.19 9.36 -12.00
N PRO A 140 -21.03 8.30 -11.82
CA PRO A 140 -21.26 7.68 -10.50
C PRO A 140 -20.00 7.21 -9.77
N ARG A 141 -18.93 6.88 -10.49
CA ARG A 141 -17.63 6.49 -9.91
C ARG A 141 -16.71 7.68 -9.63
N GLN A 142 -16.98 8.87 -10.14
CA GLN A 142 -16.22 10.08 -9.84
C GLN A 142 -16.59 10.62 -8.47
N ARG A 143 -16.18 9.87 -7.44
CA ARG A 143 -16.45 10.13 -6.02
C ARG A 143 -15.17 10.02 -5.23
N LEU A 144 -15.10 10.78 -4.14
CA LEU A 144 -14.00 10.73 -3.20
C LEU A 144 -14.49 10.79 -1.76
N ASP A 145 -13.66 10.28 -0.87
CA ASP A 145 -13.84 10.38 0.57
C ASP A 145 -12.73 11.27 1.13
N VAL A 146 -13.06 12.18 2.03
CA VAL A 146 -12.10 13.02 2.75
C VAL A 146 -11.99 12.51 4.18
N TYR A 147 -10.75 12.23 4.60
CA TYR A 147 -10.40 11.86 5.98
C TYR A 147 -9.60 13.00 6.58
N ARG A 148 -9.99 13.47 7.75
CA ARG A 148 -9.29 14.52 8.49
C ARG A 148 -9.45 14.33 9.99
N HIS A 149 -8.64 15.03 10.77
CA HIS A 149 -8.81 15.04 12.22
C HIS A 149 -10.22 15.57 12.60
N ARG A 150 -10.82 14.99 13.62
CA ARG A 150 -12.19 15.34 14.04
C ARG A 150 -12.28 16.77 14.59
N ASN A 151 -11.24 17.22 15.29
CA ASN A 151 -11.11 18.58 15.77
C ASN A 151 -10.69 19.47 14.60
N GLY A 152 -11.63 20.00 13.87
CA GLY A 152 -11.54 20.59 12.53
C GLY A 152 -10.64 21.81 12.30
N ASP A 153 -9.87 22.25 13.30
CA ASP A 153 -9.10 23.50 13.26
C ASP A 153 -7.66 23.33 12.73
N LEU A 154 -7.29 22.11 12.32
CA LEU A 154 -5.96 21.84 11.78
C LEU A 154 -5.93 22.15 10.28
N PHE A 155 -5.00 23.02 9.90
CA PHE A 155 -4.69 23.34 8.51
C PHE A 155 -3.36 22.69 8.13
N GLY A 156 -3.44 21.55 7.45
CA GLY A 156 -2.31 20.69 7.17
C GLY A 156 -2.13 20.35 5.71
N PRO A 157 -1.06 19.61 5.35
CA PRO A 157 -0.85 19.15 3.98
C PRO A 157 -2.01 18.28 3.48
N ILE A 158 -2.10 18.17 2.16
CA ILE A 158 -3.12 17.35 1.49
C ILE A 158 -2.46 16.08 0.97
N LEU A 159 -3.03 14.91 1.27
CA LEU A 159 -2.73 13.66 0.57
C LEU A 159 -3.86 13.33 -0.39
N VAL A 160 -3.56 13.11 -1.67
CA VAL A 160 -4.51 12.58 -2.67
C VAL A 160 -4.09 11.14 -2.99
N TYR A 161 -4.98 10.18 -2.71
CA TYR A 161 -4.72 8.75 -2.86
C TYR A 161 -5.61 8.09 -3.91
N PHE A 162 -5.01 7.28 -4.79
CA PHE A 162 -5.69 6.46 -5.79
C PHE A 162 -5.47 4.97 -5.55
N HIS A 163 -6.55 4.19 -5.56
CA HIS A 163 -6.51 2.74 -5.39
C HIS A 163 -5.95 2.01 -6.61
N GLY A 164 -5.56 0.75 -6.43
CA GLY A 164 -5.06 -0.15 -7.46
C GLY A 164 -6.13 -0.89 -8.25
N ASP A 165 -5.97 -2.22 -8.36
CA ASP A 165 -6.84 -3.18 -9.06
C ASP A 165 -6.87 -3.03 -10.59
N GLY A 166 -5.72 -2.71 -11.21
CA GLY A 166 -5.50 -2.79 -12.66
C GLY A 166 -6.43 -1.93 -13.51
N TYR A 167 -6.96 -0.83 -12.96
CA TYR A 167 -7.95 0.02 -13.62
C TYR A 167 -9.30 -0.66 -13.94
N SER A 168 -9.52 -1.90 -13.54
CA SER A 168 -10.70 -2.69 -13.91
C SER A 168 -11.64 -2.98 -12.74
N SER A 169 -11.20 -2.77 -11.52
CA SER A 169 -11.97 -2.96 -10.31
C SER A 169 -11.54 -2.01 -9.20
N GLY A 170 -11.90 -2.29 -7.96
CA GLY A 170 -11.44 -1.57 -6.80
C GLY A 170 -12.31 -0.42 -6.31
N SER A 171 -11.88 0.13 -5.20
CA SER A 171 -12.58 1.18 -4.48
C SER A 171 -11.61 1.97 -3.61
N ASN A 172 -11.90 3.24 -3.40
CA ASN A 172 -11.20 4.13 -2.48
C ASN A 172 -11.27 3.73 -0.99
N ARG A 173 -11.77 2.52 -0.68
CA ARG A 173 -11.92 1.99 0.68
C ARG A 173 -11.19 0.68 0.92
N ASN A 174 -10.52 0.15 -0.08
CA ASN A 174 -9.86 -1.15 0.02
C ASN A 174 -8.40 -1.00 0.47
N GLU A 175 -7.65 -0.10 -0.16
CA GLU A 175 -6.21 0.09 0.00
C GLU A 175 -5.88 1.44 0.65
N GLY A 176 -4.64 1.63 1.10
CA GLY A 176 -4.14 2.88 1.64
C GLY A 176 -4.76 3.32 2.97
N ARG A 177 -5.68 2.57 3.56
CA ARG A 177 -6.46 3.00 4.73
C ARG A 177 -5.60 3.29 5.95
N VAL A 178 -4.55 2.50 6.17
CA VAL A 178 -3.63 2.69 7.31
C VAL A 178 -2.90 4.01 7.14
N LEU A 179 -2.38 4.30 5.94
CA LEU A 179 -1.71 5.56 5.60
C LEU A 179 -2.65 6.75 5.75
N LEU A 180 -3.84 6.69 5.13
CA LEU A 180 -4.86 7.76 5.19
C LEU A 180 -5.23 8.09 6.64
N HIS A 181 -5.46 7.06 7.46
CA HIS A 181 -5.82 7.26 8.86
C HIS A 181 -4.64 7.80 9.69
N ARG A 182 -3.42 7.33 9.43
CA ARG A 182 -2.22 7.76 10.14
C ARG A 182 -1.93 9.24 9.92
N LEU A 183 -1.98 9.69 8.66
CA LEU A 183 -1.77 11.09 8.30
C LEU A 183 -2.93 11.99 8.78
N ALA A 184 -4.18 11.52 8.66
CA ALA A 184 -5.34 12.27 9.15
C ALA A 184 -5.30 12.50 10.67
N VAL A 185 -4.77 11.54 11.46
CA VAL A 185 -4.51 11.73 12.91
C VAL A 185 -3.47 12.83 13.12
N GLN A 186 -2.51 12.97 12.22
CA GLN A 186 -1.46 14.01 12.27
C GLN A 186 -1.90 15.37 11.70
N GLY A 187 -3.18 15.57 11.42
CA GLY A 187 -3.71 16.84 10.94
C GLY A 187 -3.71 17.03 9.42
N TRP A 188 -3.33 15.99 8.66
CA TRP A 188 -3.43 16.04 7.21
C TRP A 188 -4.88 15.94 6.73
N THR A 189 -5.18 16.59 5.61
CA THR A 189 -6.41 16.35 4.84
C THR A 189 -6.14 15.27 3.81
N CYS A 190 -6.68 14.06 4.02
CA CYS A 190 -6.44 12.92 3.16
C CYS A 190 -7.67 12.67 2.27
N ILE A 191 -7.48 12.72 0.96
CA ILE A 191 -8.50 12.52 -0.07
C ILE A 191 -8.25 11.16 -0.70
N SER A 192 -9.25 10.26 -0.67
CA SER A 192 -9.17 8.98 -1.37
C SER A 192 -10.25 8.93 -2.46
N ALA A 193 -9.81 8.83 -3.72
CA ALA A 193 -10.69 8.92 -4.88
C ALA A 193 -10.93 7.55 -5.54
N THR A 194 -12.18 7.34 -6.00
CA THR A 194 -12.48 6.36 -7.06
C THR A 194 -12.41 7.06 -8.41
N TYR A 195 -12.24 6.28 -9.45
CA TYR A 195 -12.16 6.76 -10.83
C TYR A 195 -12.97 5.81 -11.73
N ARG A 196 -13.27 6.23 -12.96
CA ARG A 196 -13.93 5.36 -13.96
C ARG A 196 -13.01 4.18 -14.25
N LEU A 197 -13.60 3.02 -14.50
CA LEU A 197 -12.86 1.78 -14.75
C LEU A 197 -12.87 1.43 -16.24
N ARG A 198 -11.95 0.56 -16.62
CA ARG A 198 -11.99 -0.11 -17.93
C ARG A 198 -13.20 -1.07 -17.99
N PRO A 199 -13.83 -1.27 -19.15
CA PRO A 199 -13.49 -0.67 -20.45
C PRO A 199 -14.10 0.72 -20.69
N ASP A 200 -14.90 1.27 -19.74
CA ASP A 200 -15.65 2.52 -19.92
C ASP A 200 -14.75 3.76 -19.94
N ALA A 201 -13.52 3.64 -19.44
CA ALA A 201 -12.52 4.71 -19.45
C ALA A 201 -11.16 4.16 -19.91
N GLY A 202 -10.39 5.01 -20.58
CA GLY A 202 -9.06 4.69 -21.08
C GLY A 202 -7.94 5.43 -20.34
N PHE A 203 -6.73 5.35 -20.90
CA PHE A 203 -5.52 5.93 -20.33
C PHE A 203 -5.64 7.45 -20.08
N THR A 204 -6.05 8.20 -21.10
CA THR A 204 -6.20 9.65 -21.02
C THR A 204 -7.26 10.05 -20.01
N ASP A 205 -8.38 9.31 -19.96
CA ASP A 205 -9.44 9.55 -18.98
C ASP A 205 -8.91 9.42 -17.54
N HIS A 206 -8.12 8.39 -17.26
CA HIS A 206 -7.58 8.16 -15.92
C HIS A 206 -6.61 9.27 -15.48
N LEU A 207 -5.76 9.76 -16.38
CA LEU A 207 -4.87 10.88 -16.09
C LEU A 207 -5.65 12.19 -15.90
N ASP A 208 -6.69 12.42 -16.72
CA ASP A 208 -7.54 13.61 -16.60
C ASP A 208 -8.36 13.57 -15.30
N GLU A 209 -8.78 12.38 -14.88
CA GLU A 209 -9.44 12.22 -13.56
C GLU A 209 -8.48 12.47 -12.40
N ALA A 210 -7.23 12.01 -12.49
CA ALA A 210 -6.21 12.34 -11.50
C ALA A 210 -6.01 13.86 -11.37
N ARG A 211 -5.87 14.56 -12.52
CA ARG A 211 -5.78 16.02 -12.56
C ARG A 211 -7.04 16.71 -12.04
N THR A 212 -8.21 16.15 -12.33
CA THR A 212 -9.50 16.68 -11.84
C THR A 212 -9.61 16.56 -10.32
N VAL A 213 -9.16 15.46 -9.73
CA VAL A 213 -9.11 15.31 -8.26
C VAL A 213 -8.11 16.30 -7.64
N LEU A 214 -6.96 16.57 -8.27
CA LEU A 214 -6.01 17.58 -7.81
C LEU A 214 -6.61 18.99 -7.86
N ARG A 215 -7.36 19.33 -8.93
CA ARG A 215 -8.11 20.60 -9.01
C ARG A 215 -9.19 20.67 -7.92
N TRP A 216 -9.94 19.59 -7.74
CA TRP A 216 -10.95 19.51 -6.68
C TRP A 216 -10.32 19.73 -5.29
N ALA A 217 -9.16 19.11 -5.03
CA ALA A 217 -8.42 19.28 -3.77
C ALA A 217 -8.03 20.75 -3.53
N ARG A 218 -7.56 21.46 -4.57
CA ARG A 218 -7.29 22.90 -4.51
C ARG A 218 -8.55 23.72 -4.21
N ASP A 219 -9.61 23.47 -4.96
CA ASP A 219 -10.83 24.30 -4.92
C ASP A 219 -11.64 24.09 -3.62
N ASN A 220 -11.40 22.98 -2.92
CA ASN A 220 -12.09 22.63 -1.68
C ASN A 220 -11.16 22.61 -0.45
N SER A 221 -9.92 23.06 -0.59
CA SER A 221 -8.91 23.02 0.48
C SER A 221 -9.31 23.80 1.73
N GLU A 222 -9.84 25.01 1.59
CA GLU A 222 -10.26 25.84 2.71
C GLU A 222 -11.37 25.16 3.53
N ILE A 223 -12.38 24.57 2.85
CA ILE A 223 -13.51 23.88 3.51
C ILE A 223 -13.05 22.67 4.31
N HIS A 224 -11.99 22.00 3.84
CA HIS A 224 -11.50 20.78 4.43
C HIS A 224 -10.22 20.94 5.28
N GLY A 225 -9.69 22.16 5.40
CA GLY A 225 -8.49 22.46 6.21
C GLY A 225 -7.20 21.98 5.55
N GLY A 226 -7.12 22.03 4.21
CA GLY A 226 -5.97 21.55 3.43
C GLY A 226 -5.10 22.70 2.88
N ASP A 227 -3.77 22.54 2.95
CA ASP A 227 -2.80 23.46 2.37
C ASP A 227 -2.46 23.08 0.93
N VAL A 228 -2.92 23.88 -0.01
CA VAL A 228 -2.73 23.65 -1.47
C VAL A 228 -1.26 23.76 -1.92
N THR A 229 -0.41 24.34 -1.12
CA THR A 229 1.03 24.43 -1.43
C THR A 229 1.78 23.15 -1.07
N ARG A 230 1.14 22.24 -0.32
CA ARG A 230 1.70 21.02 0.20
C ARG A 230 0.83 19.79 -0.17
N ILE A 231 0.60 19.61 -1.47
CA ILE A 231 -0.16 18.45 -1.97
C ILE A 231 0.80 17.30 -2.26
N VAL A 232 0.53 16.14 -1.65
CA VAL A 232 1.20 14.87 -1.91
C VAL A 232 0.24 13.96 -2.68
N MET A 233 0.73 13.30 -3.72
CA MET A 233 -0.03 12.28 -4.42
C MET A 233 0.48 10.90 -4.04
N ALA A 234 -0.43 9.96 -3.80
CA ALA A 234 -0.11 8.59 -3.45
C ALA A 234 -1.02 7.60 -4.18
N GLY A 235 -0.55 6.39 -4.34
CA GLY A 235 -1.37 5.31 -4.86
C GLY A 235 -0.72 3.95 -4.76
N SER A 236 -1.52 2.93 -5.03
CA SER A 236 -1.12 1.53 -5.06
C SER A 236 -1.34 0.93 -6.45
N SER A 237 -0.43 0.05 -6.91
CA SER A 237 -0.55 -0.67 -8.20
C SER A 237 -0.87 0.29 -9.37
N ALA A 238 -2.04 0.16 -10.00
CA ALA A 238 -2.54 1.08 -11.03
C ALA A 238 -2.64 2.53 -10.54
N GLY A 239 -3.03 2.76 -9.27
CA GLY A 239 -3.04 4.09 -8.66
C GLY A 239 -1.62 4.65 -8.48
N ALA A 240 -0.64 3.80 -8.18
CA ALA A 240 0.77 4.19 -8.14
C ALA A 240 1.32 4.49 -9.55
N HIS A 241 0.86 3.77 -10.56
CA HIS A 241 1.17 4.09 -11.97
C HIS A 241 0.65 5.50 -12.34
N MET A 242 -0.61 5.82 -12.03
CA MET A 242 -1.16 7.17 -12.20
C MET A 242 -0.35 8.22 -11.44
N THR A 243 0.06 7.91 -10.21
CA THR A 243 0.88 8.79 -9.36
C THR A 243 2.23 9.06 -9.99
N ALA A 244 2.94 8.02 -10.45
CA ALA A 244 4.23 8.16 -11.10
C ALA A 244 4.14 8.97 -12.40
N LEU A 245 3.15 8.68 -13.26
CA LEU A 245 2.92 9.44 -14.48
C LEU A 245 2.63 10.92 -14.21
N THR A 246 1.79 11.22 -13.21
CA THR A 246 1.48 12.61 -12.85
C THR A 246 2.69 13.33 -12.26
N ALA A 247 3.54 12.62 -11.51
CA ALA A 247 4.75 13.17 -10.91
C ALA A 247 5.83 13.50 -11.96
N LEU A 248 5.97 12.64 -12.99
CA LEU A 248 6.98 12.76 -14.04
C LEU A 248 6.53 13.62 -15.24
N ALA A 249 5.21 13.80 -15.44
CA ALA A 249 4.64 14.68 -16.43
C ALA A 249 3.82 15.79 -15.75
N PRO A 250 4.50 16.76 -15.09
CA PRO A 250 3.79 17.83 -14.43
C PRO A 250 2.95 18.62 -15.44
N PRO A 251 1.75 19.05 -15.02
CA PRO A 251 0.85 19.79 -15.90
C PRO A 251 1.51 21.08 -16.37
N ASN A 252 1.19 21.49 -17.59
CA ASN A 252 1.61 22.81 -18.04
C ASN A 252 0.87 23.90 -17.25
N SER A 253 1.42 25.12 -17.23
CA SER A 253 0.86 26.24 -16.46
C SER A 253 -0.57 26.62 -16.89
N ALA A 254 -1.00 26.26 -18.10
CA ALA A 254 -2.33 26.55 -18.63
C ALA A 254 -3.43 25.64 -18.02
N GLU A 255 -3.07 24.46 -17.51
CA GLU A 255 -4.04 23.48 -16.99
C GLU A 255 -4.55 23.80 -15.58
N ALA A 256 -3.97 24.78 -14.90
CA ALA A 256 -4.32 25.17 -13.52
C ALA A 256 -4.39 23.99 -12.51
N VAL A 257 -3.60 22.95 -12.74
CA VAL A 257 -3.46 21.80 -11.84
C VAL A 257 -2.36 22.11 -10.83
N PRO A 258 -2.59 21.91 -9.51
CA PRO A 258 -1.56 22.12 -8.51
C PRO A 258 -0.34 21.21 -8.76
N ARG A 259 0.86 21.74 -8.51
CA ARG A 259 2.05 20.90 -8.44
C ARG A 259 2.00 20.02 -7.19
N ILE A 260 2.43 18.78 -7.32
CA ILE A 260 2.58 17.88 -6.17
C ILE A 260 3.96 18.12 -5.52
N ALA A 261 3.96 18.18 -4.19
CA ALA A 261 5.16 18.38 -3.38
C ALA A 261 5.98 17.11 -3.20
N ALA A 262 5.33 15.95 -3.25
CA ALA A 262 5.96 14.62 -3.25
C ALA A 262 5.00 13.56 -3.80
N ALA A 263 5.54 12.39 -4.14
CA ALA A 263 4.77 11.24 -4.59
C ALA A 263 5.09 9.99 -3.75
N VAL A 264 4.08 9.11 -3.57
CA VAL A 264 4.22 7.82 -2.88
C VAL A 264 3.65 6.72 -3.77
N CYS A 265 4.48 5.78 -4.18
CA CYS A 265 4.13 4.68 -5.09
C CYS A 265 4.27 3.34 -4.35
N LEU A 266 3.14 2.68 -4.06
CA LEU A 266 3.11 1.36 -3.44
C LEU A 266 2.94 0.30 -4.52
N TYR A 267 3.88 -0.66 -4.58
CA TYR A 267 3.92 -1.74 -5.58
C TYR A 267 3.48 -1.28 -6.96
N PRO A 268 4.13 -0.22 -7.50
CA PRO A 268 3.70 0.41 -8.75
C PRO A 268 3.82 -0.54 -9.92
N TRP A 269 2.79 -0.56 -10.77
CA TRP A 269 2.92 -1.10 -12.11
C TRP A 269 3.55 -0.01 -13.02
N ILE A 270 4.58 -0.38 -13.79
CA ILE A 270 5.38 0.58 -14.57
C ILE A 270 5.26 0.33 -16.07
N GLY A 271 4.69 -0.79 -16.44
CA GLY A 271 4.45 -1.15 -17.84
C GLY A 271 3.59 -0.12 -18.58
N ARG A 272 3.50 -0.30 -19.88
CA ARG A 272 2.58 0.50 -20.71
C ARG A 272 1.14 0.21 -20.33
N TYR A 273 0.29 1.23 -20.39
CA TYR A 273 -1.13 1.06 -20.15
C TYR A 273 -1.74 0.03 -21.12
N PHE A 274 -2.69 -0.75 -20.64
CA PHE A 274 -3.32 -1.85 -21.36
C PHE A 274 -3.80 -1.47 -22.77
N GLY A 275 -3.38 -2.24 -23.78
CA GLY A 275 -3.78 -2.03 -25.17
C GLY A 275 -3.06 -0.90 -25.91
N ARG A 276 -2.08 -0.22 -25.28
CA ARG A 276 -1.26 0.80 -25.95
C ARG A 276 0.00 0.17 -26.54
N GLY A 277 0.29 0.58 -27.77
CA GLY A 277 1.45 0.11 -28.54
C GLY A 277 2.73 0.91 -28.25
N GLU A 278 3.78 0.65 -29.02
CA GLU A 278 5.07 1.35 -28.89
C GLU A 278 5.02 2.78 -29.42
N ASP A 279 4.23 3.04 -30.46
CA ASP A 279 4.10 4.33 -31.16
C ASP A 279 3.01 5.22 -30.56
N GLU A 280 2.89 5.24 -29.23
CA GLU A 280 1.92 6.10 -28.55
C GLU A 280 2.36 7.56 -28.54
N SER A 281 1.46 8.47 -28.98
CA SER A 281 1.72 9.92 -29.00
C SER A 281 1.91 10.53 -27.61
N GLN A 282 1.34 9.88 -26.58
CA GLN A 282 1.52 10.21 -25.17
C GLN A 282 2.02 8.97 -24.44
N PRO A 283 3.26 8.98 -23.92
CA PRO A 283 3.80 7.85 -23.18
C PRO A 283 2.93 7.40 -22.03
N SER A 284 2.66 6.10 -21.93
CA SER A 284 1.87 5.50 -20.87
C SER A 284 2.70 4.68 -19.88
N THR A 285 4.01 4.64 -20.06
CA THR A 285 4.96 4.14 -19.07
C THR A 285 5.72 5.29 -18.43
N PRO A 286 5.83 5.34 -17.10
CA PRO A 286 6.65 6.35 -16.39
C PRO A 286 8.11 6.38 -16.86
N LEU A 287 8.66 5.25 -17.31
CA LEU A 287 10.05 5.15 -17.78
C LEU A 287 10.34 5.92 -19.09
N ALA A 288 9.31 6.31 -19.83
CA ALA A 288 9.47 7.10 -21.04
C ALA A 288 9.40 8.62 -20.79
N LEU A 289 9.18 9.05 -19.55
CA LEU A 289 9.07 10.46 -19.15
C LEU A 289 10.38 10.99 -18.60
N ASP A 290 10.65 12.28 -18.79
CA ASP A 290 11.83 12.94 -18.24
C ASP A 290 11.70 13.12 -16.71
N PRO A 291 12.58 12.52 -15.90
CA PRO A 291 12.53 12.64 -14.45
C PRO A 291 13.17 13.92 -13.90
N SER A 292 13.74 14.78 -14.72
CA SER A 292 14.53 15.96 -14.28
C SER A 292 13.75 16.94 -13.40
N THR A 293 12.44 16.98 -13.53
CA THR A 293 11.53 17.84 -12.73
C THR A 293 10.70 17.07 -11.73
N ALA A 294 10.94 15.76 -11.57
CA ALA A 294 10.19 14.92 -10.63
C ALA A 294 10.32 15.46 -9.20
N PRO A 295 9.25 15.49 -8.41
CA PRO A 295 9.32 15.80 -6.99
C PRO A 295 10.03 14.69 -6.22
N PRO A 296 10.29 14.85 -4.91
CA PRO A 296 10.66 13.72 -4.06
C PRO A 296 9.68 12.55 -4.19
N ILE A 297 10.20 11.32 -4.33
CA ILE A 297 9.37 10.11 -4.53
C ILE A 297 9.75 9.02 -3.53
N PHE A 298 8.72 8.41 -2.91
CA PHE A 298 8.84 7.20 -2.11
C PHE A 298 8.26 6.01 -2.87
N ILE A 299 9.04 4.92 -2.99
CA ILE A 299 8.62 3.68 -3.66
C ILE A 299 8.76 2.53 -2.66
N ALA A 300 7.71 1.73 -2.49
CA ALA A 300 7.78 0.46 -1.74
C ALA A 300 7.24 -0.69 -2.58
N HIS A 301 7.97 -1.82 -2.60
CA HIS A 301 7.58 -3.00 -3.39
C HIS A 301 7.97 -4.29 -2.69
N GLY A 302 7.19 -5.35 -2.88
CA GLY A 302 7.48 -6.68 -2.36
C GLY A 302 8.38 -7.48 -3.29
N ASP A 303 9.43 -8.12 -2.78
CA ASP A 303 10.33 -8.94 -3.59
C ASP A 303 9.71 -10.28 -4.05
N HIS A 304 8.58 -10.68 -3.45
CA HIS A 304 7.77 -11.84 -3.83
C HIS A 304 6.47 -11.46 -4.55
N ASP A 305 6.36 -10.20 -5.00
CA ASP A 305 5.19 -9.77 -5.78
C ASP A 305 5.05 -10.64 -7.04
N SER A 306 3.96 -11.40 -7.09
CA SER A 306 3.67 -12.32 -8.19
C SER A 306 2.82 -11.71 -9.28
N TRP A 307 2.28 -10.52 -9.05
CA TRP A 307 1.46 -9.79 -10.03
C TRP A 307 2.27 -8.77 -10.81
N VAL A 308 3.04 -7.94 -10.11
CA VAL A 308 3.96 -6.96 -10.70
C VAL A 308 5.38 -7.29 -10.26
N PRO A 309 6.27 -7.70 -11.18
CA PRO A 309 7.64 -8.03 -10.83
C PRO A 309 8.36 -6.88 -10.14
N VAL A 310 9.10 -7.16 -9.07
CA VAL A 310 9.86 -6.15 -8.31
C VAL A 310 10.88 -5.40 -9.18
N GLU A 311 11.31 -6.02 -10.27
CA GLU A 311 12.19 -5.44 -11.28
C GLU A 311 11.61 -4.15 -11.90
N GLU A 312 10.29 -4.03 -11.98
CA GLU A 312 9.63 -2.79 -12.44
C GLU A 312 9.87 -1.63 -11.45
N ALA A 313 9.71 -1.89 -10.16
CA ALA A 313 9.96 -0.86 -9.15
C ALA A 313 11.45 -0.46 -9.07
N ARG A 314 12.36 -1.43 -9.24
CA ARG A 314 13.80 -1.14 -9.35
C ARG A 314 14.11 -0.27 -10.56
N ALA A 315 13.52 -0.57 -11.72
CA ALA A 315 13.69 0.23 -12.93
C ALA A 315 13.17 1.67 -12.74
N LEU A 316 12.01 1.84 -12.11
CA LEU A 316 11.48 3.17 -11.79
C LEU A 316 12.42 3.93 -10.84
N TYR A 317 12.88 3.27 -9.78
CA TYR A 317 13.82 3.86 -8.83
C TYR A 317 15.09 4.33 -9.52
N ASP A 318 15.72 3.47 -10.33
CA ASP A 318 16.96 3.80 -11.03
C ASP A 318 16.75 4.94 -12.04
N HIS A 319 15.63 4.93 -12.77
CA HIS A 319 15.28 6.00 -13.71
C HIS A 319 15.17 7.36 -13.01
N ILE A 320 14.46 7.43 -11.89
CA ILE A 320 14.26 8.69 -11.16
C ILE A 320 15.56 9.13 -10.46
N ARG A 321 16.23 8.21 -9.76
CA ARG A 321 17.45 8.50 -9.01
C ARG A 321 18.58 9.06 -9.88
N THR A 322 18.68 8.61 -11.12
CA THR A 322 19.72 9.07 -12.06
C THR A 322 19.37 10.36 -12.75
N GLY A 323 18.09 10.68 -12.93
CA GLY A 323 17.65 11.83 -13.71
C GLY A 323 17.07 12.99 -12.89
N SER A 324 16.64 12.78 -11.63
CA SER A 324 16.08 13.82 -10.79
C SER A 324 17.10 14.34 -9.76
N PRO A 325 17.14 15.66 -9.49
CA PRO A 325 17.91 16.22 -8.39
C PRO A 325 17.27 15.98 -7.02
N ASN A 326 16.01 15.55 -6.98
CA ASN A 326 15.26 15.38 -5.74
C ASN A 326 15.46 13.97 -5.16
N THR A 327 15.22 13.84 -3.85
CA THR A 327 15.41 12.55 -3.16
C THR A 327 14.40 11.50 -3.59
N THR A 328 14.89 10.28 -3.74
CA THR A 328 14.05 9.10 -4.04
C THR A 328 14.34 8.02 -3.01
N TRP A 329 13.31 7.61 -2.26
CA TRP A 329 13.41 6.50 -1.33
C TRP A 329 12.88 5.23 -1.98
N TYR A 330 13.61 4.13 -1.82
CA TYR A 330 13.19 2.82 -2.29
C TYR A 330 13.25 1.80 -1.17
N VAL A 331 12.13 1.15 -0.92
CA VAL A 331 11.97 0.11 0.11
C VAL A 331 11.57 -1.18 -0.57
N GLU A 332 12.47 -2.16 -0.57
CA GLU A 332 12.18 -3.52 -1.03
C GLU A 332 11.85 -4.41 0.17
N LEU A 333 10.61 -4.91 0.20
CA LEU A 333 10.06 -5.60 1.36
C LEU A 333 10.28 -7.11 1.27
N PRO A 334 11.01 -7.74 2.23
CA PRO A 334 11.32 -9.15 2.18
C PRO A 334 10.07 -10.05 2.22
N GLY A 335 9.91 -10.91 1.21
CA GLY A 335 8.82 -11.87 1.09
C GLY A 335 7.44 -11.23 0.95
N ALA A 336 7.33 -9.92 0.72
CA ALA A 336 6.04 -9.28 0.57
C ALA A 336 5.42 -9.57 -0.80
N GLN A 337 4.10 -9.70 -0.81
CA GLN A 337 3.28 -9.89 -2.00
C GLN A 337 2.66 -8.55 -2.43
N HIS A 338 2.05 -8.52 -3.62
CA HIS A 338 1.20 -7.41 -4.07
C HIS A 338 0.11 -7.10 -3.03
N ALA A 339 -0.34 -5.86 -2.94
CA ALA A 339 -1.38 -5.40 -2.01
C ALA A 339 -1.05 -5.63 -0.51
N PHE A 340 0.20 -5.53 -0.10
CA PHE A 340 0.62 -5.67 1.30
C PHE A 340 -0.01 -4.62 2.23
N ASP A 341 -0.61 -3.56 1.70
CA ASP A 341 -1.28 -2.48 2.44
C ASP A 341 -2.79 -2.70 2.67
N ALA A 342 -3.35 -3.81 2.17
CA ALA A 342 -4.76 -4.15 2.33
C ALA A 342 -5.14 -4.44 3.81
N LEU A 343 -4.21 -5.00 4.58
CA LEU A 343 -4.38 -5.32 5.99
C LEU A 343 -3.52 -4.41 6.88
N PHE A 344 -3.88 -4.31 8.14
CA PHE A 344 -3.02 -3.69 9.17
C PHE A 344 -1.99 -4.72 9.63
N SER A 345 -1.00 -4.98 8.79
CA SER A 345 0.10 -5.92 9.06
C SER A 345 1.35 -5.22 9.60
N TRP A 346 2.35 -6.00 10.05
CA TRP A 346 3.66 -5.45 10.42
C TRP A 346 4.37 -4.77 9.25
N ARG A 347 4.24 -5.32 8.02
CA ARG A 347 4.79 -4.71 6.81
C ARG A 347 4.15 -3.37 6.52
N ASN A 348 2.81 -3.34 6.47
CA ASN A 348 2.06 -2.12 6.22
C ASN A 348 2.37 -1.06 7.28
N ALA A 349 2.38 -1.43 8.56
CA ALA A 349 2.73 -0.49 9.64
C ALA A 349 4.14 0.09 9.45
N ALA A 350 5.14 -0.76 9.11
CA ALA A 350 6.50 -0.30 8.88
C ALA A 350 6.59 0.65 7.67
N VAL A 351 5.95 0.31 6.55
CA VAL A 351 5.93 1.15 5.34
C VAL A 351 5.28 2.50 5.63
N VAL A 352 4.15 2.51 6.35
CA VAL A 352 3.46 3.76 6.73
C VAL A 352 4.35 4.65 7.59
N GLU A 353 5.10 4.11 8.56
CA GLU A 353 6.05 4.90 9.34
C GLU A 353 7.22 5.42 8.47
N GLY A 354 7.68 4.64 7.49
CA GLY A 354 8.65 5.10 6.48
C GLY A 354 8.12 6.26 5.65
N ILE A 355 6.87 6.17 5.19
CA ILE A 355 6.21 7.26 4.44
C ILE A 355 6.06 8.50 5.33
N VAL A 356 5.65 8.36 6.59
CA VAL A 356 5.56 9.46 7.54
C VAL A 356 6.92 10.13 7.74
N ALA A 357 7.99 9.34 7.86
CA ALA A 357 9.36 9.86 7.98
C ALA A 357 9.80 10.60 6.69
N PHE A 358 9.52 10.04 5.52
CA PHE A 358 9.79 10.67 4.23
C PHE A 358 9.03 12.00 4.04
N LEU A 359 7.78 12.05 4.48
CA LEU A 359 6.91 13.24 4.34
C LEU A 359 7.10 14.26 5.46
N ARG A 360 7.97 14.01 6.45
CA ARG A 360 8.20 14.93 7.58
C ARG A 360 8.50 16.36 7.16
N PRO A 361 9.38 16.64 6.17
CA PRO A 361 9.64 18.02 5.74
C PRO A 361 8.41 18.76 5.20
N ILE A 362 7.45 18.01 4.65
CA ILE A 362 6.18 18.56 4.13
C ILE A 362 5.18 18.77 5.27
N GLY A 363 5.24 17.90 6.30
CA GLY A 363 4.37 17.94 7.48
C GLY A 363 4.80 18.99 8.52
N GLU A 364 6.06 19.40 8.54
CA GLU A 364 6.58 20.40 9.46
C GLU A 364 5.89 21.75 9.25
N GLY A 365 5.39 22.35 10.36
CA GLY A 365 4.52 23.54 10.32
C GLY A 365 3.04 23.23 10.60
N THR A 366 2.66 21.96 10.71
CA THR A 366 1.35 21.55 11.25
C THR A 366 1.51 21.39 12.77
N GLU A 367 1.35 22.47 13.53
CA GLU A 367 1.41 22.42 15.00
C GLU A 367 0.22 21.62 15.52
N LEU A 368 0.46 20.34 15.85
CA LEU A 368 -0.32 19.67 16.88
C LEU A 368 0.13 20.28 18.21
N THR A 369 -0.71 21.11 18.81
CA THR A 369 -0.50 21.49 20.21
C THR A 369 -0.35 20.21 21.03
N ASP A 370 0.65 20.14 21.92
CA ASP A 370 1.08 18.98 22.73
C ASP A 370 -0.01 18.35 23.66
N SER A 371 -1.26 18.78 23.54
CA SER A 371 -2.38 18.35 24.38
C SER A 371 -2.96 16.97 24.05
N TYR A 372 -2.37 16.21 23.10
CA TYR A 372 -2.90 14.90 22.64
C TYR A 372 -1.82 13.81 22.48
N ARG A 373 -0.80 13.84 23.34
CA ARG A 373 0.08 12.68 23.53
C ARG A 373 -0.56 11.64 24.45
#